data_336de999e80345489b9ee1c1139fc4df
#
_entry.id   336de999e80345489b9ee1c1139fc4df
#
_cell.length_a   1.000
_cell.length_b   1.000
_cell.length_c   1.000
_cell.angle_alpha   90.00
_cell.angle_beta   90.00
_cell.angle_gamma   90.00
#
_symmetry.space_group_name_H-M   'P 1'
#
loop_
_entity.id
_entity.type
_entity.pdbx_description
1 polymer ?
#
loop_
_entity_poly.entity_id
_entity_poly.type
_entity_poly.pdbx_seq_one_letter_code
_entity_poly.pdbx_strand_id
1 'polypeptide(L)'
;TVLGIFIGGGAIISLMTISEGFMKSLLSGASEDDARKVWVTPRWQHGKPRRRFTMGEVEAIRSRAPLAEKVMPMLARGGMDISAGDKHVEATVNSREGYSPAEQKANPLCFENRNVQGRFFTKAENLNRARVAVINKSLAKELFGDENAVNSDIRIKGIDFTVVGVADNHKAEDIFGGQPNAYIPLNTAAKRVFGSSRLDYVEVTAPTPGDAQEARRQIIGVMREERGLREDAEDDFDVRTFEVQIERFKSMMGKISGVVYGIAGISLLVGGIGIMNIMLVSVTERTREIGLRKALGARNSDILSQFLIEAVVLCVLGGALGIGLGYCLAWAAYLVTKVPPALGSGTIAFAFGFSTLIGVGFGFWPALRAAMLDPIEALRYE
;
A
#
# COMPACT_ATOMS: atom_id res chain seq x y z
N THR A 1 -9.42 -0.31 -32.52
CA THR A 1 -10.40 -1.12 -31.73
C THR A 1 -9.72 -2.01 -30.70
N VAL A 2 -8.71 -2.78 -31.08
CA VAL A 2 -7.86 -3.55 -30.13
C VAL A 2 -7.22 -2.65 -29.06
N LEU A 3 -6.94 -1.38 -29.39
CA LEU A 3 -6.35 -0.39 -28.49
C LEU A 3 -7.21 -0.14 -27.23
N GLY A 4 -8.55 -0.14 -27.35
CA GLY A 4 -9.44 0.05 -26.19
C GLY A 4 -9.35 -1.11 -25.18
N ILE A 5 -9.29 -2.36 -25.69
CA ILE A 5 -9.11 -3.56 -24.84
C ILE A 5 -7.71 -3.57 -24.24
N PHE A 6 -6.70 -3.23 -25.03
CA PHE A 6 -5.31 -3.14 -24.60
C PHE A 6 -5.10 -2.12 -23.48
N ILE A 7 -5.62 -0.89 -23.63
CA ILE A 7 -5.48 0.17 -22.62
C ILE A 7 -6.34 -0.14 -21.37
N GLY A 8 -7.62 -0.49 -21.57
CA GLY A 8 -8.54 -0.78 -20.47
C GLY A 8 -8.08 -2.00 -19.65
N GLY A 9 -7.70 -3.08 -20.34
CA GLY A 9 -7.15 -4.27 -19.71
C GLY A 9 -5.81 -3.98 -19.01
N GLY A 10 -4.92 -3.25 -19.66
CA GLY A 10 -3.62 -2.86 -19.10
C GLY A 10 -3.76 -2.03 -17.81
N ALA A 11 -4.70 -1.09 -17.74
CA ALA A 11 -4.96 -0.29 -16.54
C ALA A 11 -5.44 -1.15 -15.36
N ILE A 12 -6.38 -2.07 -15.60
CA ILE A 12 -6.87 -3.00 -14.58
C ILE A 12 -5.73 -3.88 -14.06
N ILE A 13 -4.98 -4.48 -14.95
CA ILE A 13 -3.88 -5.40 -14.61
C ILE A 13 -2.78 -4.68 -13.87
N SER A 14 -2.41 -3.46 -14.30
CA SER A 14 -1.41 -2.64 -13.59
C SER A 14 -1.83 -2.37 -12.15
N LEU A 15 -3.08 -1.95 -11.92
CA LEU A 15 -3.58 -1.68 -10.57
C LEU A 15 -3.62 -2.95 -9.70
N MET A 16 -4.09 -4.09 -10.25
CA MET A 16 -4.13 -5.36 -9.52
C MET A 16 -2.70 -5.81 -9.15
N THR A 17 -1.77 -5.76 -10.10
CA THR A 17 -0.37 -6.15 -9.90
C THR A 17 0.33 -5.28 -8.85
N ILE A 18 0.10 -3.97 -8.86
CA ILE A 18 0.65 -3.04 -7.85
C ILE A 18 0.02 -3.31 -6.48
N SER A 19 -1.31 -3.49 -6.42
CA SER A 19 -2.03 -3.76 -5.17
C SER A 19 -1.61 -5.08 -4.52
N GLU A 20 -1.48 -6.15 -5.32
CA GLU A 20 -0.99 -7.45 -4.83
C GLU A 20 0.49 -7.37 -4.38
N GLY A 21 1.33 -6.68 -5.15
CA GLY A 21 2.73 -6.45 -4.80
C GLY A 21 2.87 -5.69 -3.49
N PHE A 22 2.11 -4.63 -3.30
CA PHE A 22 2.10 -3.86 -2.06
C PHE A 22 1.62 -4.69 -0.87
N MET A 23 0.52 -5.43 -1.02
CA MET A 23 0.00 -6.30 0.04
C MET A 23 1.00 -7.39 0.41
N LYS A 24 1.61 -8.04 -0.57
CA LYS A 24 2.65 -9.05 -0.35
C LYS A 24 3.85 -8.45 0.37
N SER A 25 4.27 -7.25 -0.01
CA SER A 25 5.38 -6.54 0.60
C SER A 25 5.08 -6.14 2.05
N LEU A 26 3.87 -5.64 2.35
CA LEU A 26 3.42 -5.36 3.71
C LEU A 26 3.43 -6.62 4.59
N LEU A 27 2.83 -7.70 4.09
CA LEU A 27 2.74 -8.95 4.86
C LEU A 27 4.10 -9.63 5.05
N SER A 28 4.98 -9.61 4.04
CA SER A 28 6.32 -10.17 4.14
C SER A 28 7.28 -9.32 4.97
N GLY A 29 7.00 -8.02 5.08
CA GLY A 29 7.76 -7.06 5.89
C GLY A 29 7.32 -7.02 7.34
N ALA A 30 6.07 -7.43 7.63
CA ALA A 30 5.54 -7.45 8.97
C ALA A 30 6.19 -8.58 9.79
N SER A 31 6.70 -8.23 10.95
CA SER A 31 7.17 -9.18 11.95
C SER A 31 6.02 -9.61 12.86
N GLU A 32 6.22 -10.68 13.62
CA GLU A 32 5.29 -11.06 14.70
C GLU A 32 5.11 -9.92 15.71
N ASP A 33 6.16 -9.17 15.96
CA ASP A 33 6.13 -7.98 16.80
C ASP A 33 5.22 -6.88 16.24
N ASP A 34 5.20 -6.67 14.92
CA ASP A 34 4.31 -5.68 14.30
C ASP A 34 2.84 -6.09 14.42
N ALA A 35 2.56 -7.38 14.36
CA ALA A 35 1.21 -7.91 14.56
C ALA A 35 0.69 -7.73 16.01
N ARG A 36 1.59 -7.60 17.00
CA ARG A 36 1.28 -7.32 18.40
C ARG A 36 1.04 -5.84 18.70
N LYS A 37 1.40 -4.93 17.78
CA LYS A 37 1.34 -3.48 18.01
C LYS A 37 -0.06 -2.92 17.86
N VAL A 38 -0.37 -2.01 18.78
CA VAL A 38 -1.58 -1.21 18.80
C VAL A 38 -1.16 0.26 18.87
N TRP A 39 -1.59 1.06 17.91
CA TRP A 39 -1.28 2.48 17.85
C TRP A 39 -2.48 3.32 18.28
N VAL A 40 -2.27 4.19 19.23
CA VAL A 40 -3.26 5.18 19.68
C VAL A 40 -2.87 6.53 19.10
N THR A 41 -3.68 7.05 18.20
CA THR A 41 -3.41 8.30 17.46
C THR A 41 -4.54 9.31 17.67
N PRO A 42 -4.26 10.63 17.69
CA PRO A 42 -5.31 11.63 17.77
C PRO A 42 -6.17 11.61 16.50
N ARG A 43 -7.48 11.56 16.65
CA ARG A 43 -8.41 11.66 15.52
C ARG A 43 -8.56 13.11 15.09
N TRP A 44 -8.55 13.35 13.79
CA TRP A 44 -8.85 14.67 13.25
C TRP A 44 -10.38 14.84 13.19
N GLN A 45 -10.89 15.88 13.82
CA GLN A 45 -12.30 16.27 13.75
C GLN A 45 -12.39 17.65 13.13
N HIS A 46 -13.27 17.82 12.13
CA HIS A 46 -13.49 19.12 11.48
C HIS A 46 -13.86 20.18 12.51
N GLY A 47 -13.15 21.32 12.49
CA GLY A 47 -13.40 22.45 13.35
C GLY A 47 -12.91 22.33 14.80
N LYS A 48 -12.25 21.23 15.18
CA LYS A 48 -11.68 21.09 16.53
C LYS A 48 -10.16 20.88 16.46
N PRO A 49 -9.39 21.51 17.38
CA PRO A 49 -7.96 21.26 17.46
C PRO A 49 -7.68 19.81 17.83
N ARG A 50 -6.65 19.21 17.23
CA ARG A 50 -6.18 17.87 17.59
C ARG A 50 -5.80 17.80 19.05
N ARG A 51 -6.52 17.01 19.85
CA ARG A 51 -6.19 16.75 21.25
C ARG A 51 -5.09 15.71 21.32
N ARG A 52 -3.87 16.18 21.60
CA ARG A 52 -2.70 15.31 21.78
C ARG A 52 -2.77 14.60 23.14
N PHE A 53 -2.01 13.51 23.26
CA PHE A 53 -1.97 12.72 24.48
C PHE A 53 -1.09 13.34 25.56
N THR A 54 -1.39 12.98 26.80
CA THR A 54 -0.65 13.37 28.00
C THR A 54 0.03 12.14 28.62
N MET A 55 1.05 12.35 29.47
CA MET A 55 1.66 11.23 30.22
C MET A 55 0.66 10.60 31.20
N GLY A 56 -0.34 11.33 31.71
CA GLY A 56 -1.41 10.78 32.55
C GLY A 56 -2.24 9.73 31.80
N GLU A 57 -2.60 9.99 30.54
CA GLU A 57 -3.30 9.03 29.70
C GLU A 57 -2.45 7.77 29.41
N VAL A 58 -1.13 7.94 29.22
CA VAL A 58 -0.20 6.81 29.06
C VAL A 58 -0.17 5.95 30.33
N GLU A 59 -0.09 6.59 31.51
CA GLU A 59 -0.06 5.87 32.79
C GLU A 59 -1.40 5.18 33.10
N ALA A 60 -2.51 5.79 32.68
CA ALA A 60 -3.83 5.17 32.75
C ALA A 60 -3.90 3.89 31.90
N ILE A 61 -3.35 3.90 30.69
CA ILE A 61 -3.25 2.69 29.86
C ILE A 61 -2.37 1.64 30.54
N ARG A 62 -1.18 2.01 31.06
CA ARG A 62 -0.26 1.09 31.74
C ARG A 62 -0.90 0.40 32.96
N SER A 63 -1.70 1.12 33.71
CA SER A 63 -2.27 0.61 34.97
C SER A 63 -3.60 -0.12 34.80
N ARG A 64 -4.42 0.26 33.80
CA ARG A 64 -5.80 -0.21 33.66
C ARG A 64 -6.05 -1.09 32.43
N ALA A 65 -5.08 -1.24 31.51
CA ALA A 65 -5.19 -2.14 30.37
C ALA A 65 -4.23 -3.34 30.55
N PRO A 66 -4.65 -4.47 31.13
CA PRO A 66 -3.77 -5.61 31.44
C PRO A 66 -3.07 -6.22 30.24
N LEU A 67 -3.68 -6.13 29.04
CA LEU A 67 -3.08 -6.61 27.79
C LEU A 67 -2.18 -5.58 27.11
N ALA A 68 -1.92 -4.43 27.74
CA ALA A 68 -0.92 -3.46 27.30
C ALA A 68 0.45 -3.80 27.95
N GLU A 69 1.12 -4.84 27.45
CA GLU A 69 2.40 -5.32 28.01
C GLU A 69 3.47 -4.23 28.01
N LYS A 70 3.59 -3.50 26.90
CA LYS A 70 4.53 -2.38 26.78
C LYS A 70 3.81 -1.16 26.21
N VAL A 71 3.90 -0.04 26.90
CA VAL A 71 3.26 1.23 26.47
C VAL A 71 4.34 2.28 26.28
N MET A 72 4.52 2.72 25.06
CA MET A 72 5.56 3.66 24.65
C MET A 72 4.96 4.97 24.16
N PRO A 73 5.15 6.06 24.91
CA PRO A 73 4.77 7.40 24.46
C PRO A 73 5.72 7.89 23.38
N MET A 74 5.17 8.53 22.36
CA MET A 74 5.91 8.97 21.19
C MET A 74 5.66 10.43 20.84
N LEU A 75 6.73 11.13 20.53
CA LEU A 75 6.71 12.43 19.85
C LEU A 75 7.33 12.23 18.47
N ALA A 76 6.71 12.75 17.44
CA ALA A 76 7.20 12.69 16.07
C ALA A 76 7.00 14.02 15.36
N ARG A 77 8.02 14.45 14.61
CA ARG A 77 7.97 15.62 13.72
C ARG A 77 8.65 15.28 12.41
N GLY A 78 7.88 15.31 11.34
CA GLY A 78 8.39 15.26 9.97
C GLY A 78 8.90 16.63 9.53
N GLY A 79 9.70 16.63 8.47
CA GLY A 79 10.19 17.86 7.83
C GLY A 79 11.15 18.66 8.71
N MET A 80 11.95 17.95 9.53
CA MET A 80 12.96 18.62 10.36
C MET A 80 14.30 18.60 9.66
N ASP A 81 14.94 19.79 9.58
CA ASP A 81 16.30 19.91 9.09
C ASP A 81 17.29 19.31 10.10
N ILE A 82 18.05 18.32 9.63
CA ILE A 82 19.14 17.68 10.35
C ILE A 82 20.42 17.93 9.57
N SER A 83 21.45 18.42 10.23
CA SER A 83 22.72 18.72 9.57
C SER A 83 23.89 17.99 10.20
N ALA A 84 24.90 17.70 9.38
CA ALA A 84 26.22 17.21 9.78
C ALA A 84 27.27 17.92 8.92
N GLY A 85 28.08 18.79 9.54
CA GLY A 85 28.95 19.71 8.80
C GLY A 85 28.15 20.63 7.88
N ASP A 86 28.46 20.60 6.58
CA ASP A 86 27.79 21.42 5.56
C ASP A 86 26.59 20.72 4.89
N LYS A 87 26.33 19.44 5.24
CA LYS A 87 25.21 18.70 4.67
C LYS A 87 23.95 18.89 5.49
N HIS A 88 22.83 19.09 4.79
CA HIS A 88 21.49 19.26 5.34
C HIS A 88 20.53 18.25 4.74
N VAL A 89 19.74 17.60 5.58
CA VAL A 89 18.75 16.57 5.17
C VAL A 89 17.46 16.80 5.92
N GLU A 90 16.36 16.87 5.19
CA GLU A 90 15.03 16.89 5.77
C GLU A 90 14.61 15.49 6.22
N ALA A 91 14.38 15.31 7.52
CA ALA A 91 14.12 14.02 8.12
C ALA A 91 12.96 14.06 9.13
N THR A 92 12.44 12.88 9.48
CA THR A 92 11.50 12.73 10.58
C THR A 92 12.28 12.48 11.87
N VAL A 93 12.01 13.29 12.90
CA VAL A 93 12.57 13.10 14.24
C VAL A 93 11.52 12.42 15.11
N ASN A 94 11.81 11.20 15.54
CA ASN A 94 10.99 10.40 16.44
C ASN A 94 11.61 10.36 17.83
N SER A 95 10.80 10.22 18.86
CA SER A 95 11.30 10.10 20.24
C SER A 95 10.84 8.81 20.90
N ARG A 96 11.68 8.27 21.80
CA ARG A 96 11.37 7.07 22.58
C ARG A 96 11.87 7.19 24.02
N GLU A 97 11.33 6.38 24.90
CA GLU A 97 11.81 6.32 26.31
C GLU A 97 13.17 5.63 26.44
N GLY A 98 13.63 4.91 25.45
CA GLY A 98 14.85 4.11 25.50
C GLY A 98 14.64 2.72 26.10
N TYR A 99 15.66 1.88 26.00
CA TYR A 99 15.61 0.51 26.51
C TYR A 99 16.21 0.38 27.90
N SER A 100 15.67 -0.53 28.70
CA SER A 100 16.30 -0.94 29.96
C SER A 100 17.57 -1.77 29.67
N PRO A 101 18.52 -1.87 30.63
CA PRO A 101 19.68 -2.73 30.44
C PRO A 101 19.35 -4.20 30.17
N ALA A 102 18.23 -4.69 30.71
CA ALA A 102 17.74 -6.05 30.47
C ALA A 102 17.24 -6.22 29.02
N GLU A 103 16.47 -5.27 28.51
CA GLU A 103 16.01 -5.27 27.12
C GLU A 103 17.18 -5.17 26.13
N GLN A 104 18.18 -4.34 26.42
CA GLN A 104 19.39 -4.24 25.61
C GLN A 104 20.22 -5.54 25.63
N LYS A 105 20.30 -6.22 26.78
CA LYS A 105 21.03 -7.47 26.91
C LYS A 105 20.31 -8.64 26.24
N ALA A 106 18.97 -8.65 26.29
CA ALA A 106 18.16 -9.67 25.65
C ALA A 106 18.23 -9.55 24.10
N ASN A 107 18.38 -8.34 23.59
CA ASN A 107 18.42 -8.09 22.14
C ASN A 107 19.37 -6.92 21.80
N PRO A 108 20.73 -7.13 21.94
CA PRO A 108 21.71 -6.03 21.88
C PRO A 108 21.85 -5.39 20.50
N LEU A 109 21.46 -6.09 19.44
CA LEU A 109 21.64 -5.67 18.05
C LEU A 109 20.31 -5.34 17.34
N CYS A 110 19.20 -5.33 18.06
CA CYS A 110 17.90 -5.23 17.45
C CYS A 110 17.11 -4.06 18.03
N PHE A 111 16.79 -3.12 17.17
CA PHE A 111 15.79 -2.09 17.42
C PHE A 111 14.57 -2.41 16.55
N GLU A 112 13.46 -2.84 17.15
CA GLU A 112 12.26 -3.23 16.42
C GLU A 112 12.54 -4.26 15.30
N ASN A 113 13.30 -5.33 15.63
CA ASN A 113 13.77 -6.35 14.67
C ASN A 113 14.67 -5.81 13.54
N ARG A 114 15.34 -4.68 13.77
CA ARG A 114 16.34 -4.10 12.87
C ARG A 114 17.74 -4.27 13.44
N ASN A 115 18.72 -4.56 12.57
CA ASN A 115 20.11 -4.56 12.97
C ASN A 115 20.55 -3.12 13.29
N VAL A 116 21.30 -2.95 14.36
CA VAL A 116 21.86 -1.66 14.79
C VAL A 116 23.37 -1.75 14.81
N GLN A 117 24.01 -0.90 14.05
CA GLN A 117 25.44 -0.62 14.22
C GLN A 117 25.62 0.31 15.43
N GLY A 118 26.46 -0.04 16.38
CA GLY A 118 26.56 0.69 17.63
C GLY A 118 25.54 0.20 18.67
N ARG A 119 24.77 1.09 19.28
CA ARG A 119 23.78 0.75 20.31
C ARG A 119 22.54 1.66 20.22
N PHE A 120 21.47 1.25 20.88
CA PHE A 120 20.36 2.14 21.15
C PHE A 120 20.58 2.91 22.47
N PHE A 121 19.86 4.02 22.68
CA PHE A 121 19.97 4.76 23.94
C PHE A 121 19.14 4.10 25.05
N THR A 122 19.58 4.31 26.28
CA THR A 122 19.05 3.71 27.51
C THR A 122 17.94 4.55 28.13
N LYS A 123 17.13 3.92 29.01
CA LYS A 123 16.17 4.63 29.87
C LYS A 123 16.86 5.68 30.74
N ALA A 124 18.09 5.40 31.23
CA ALA A 124 18.88 6.36 32.01
C ALA A 124 19.25 7.61 31.19
N GLU A 125 19.66 7.43 29.91
CA GLU A 125 19.95 8.55 29.01
C GLU A 125 18.69 9.38 28.74
N ASN A 126 17.50 8.75 28.63
CA ASN A 126 16.24 9.45 28.51
C ASN A 126 15.92 10.28 29.78
N LEU A 127 16.07 9.69 30.98
CA LEU A 127 15.84 10.39 32.24
C LEU A 127 16.80 11.58 32.41
N ASN A 128 18.07 11.40 32.07
CA ASN A 128 19.11 12.43 32.14
C ASN A 128 19.06 13.43 30.97
N ARG A 129 18.10 13.29 30.04
CA ARG A 129 17.95 14.15 28.87
C ARG A 129 19.26 14.24 28.06
N ALA A 130 19.91 13.10 27.87
CA ALA A 130 21.14 13.01 27.11
C ALA A 130 20.91 13.44 25.65
N ARG A 131 21.93 14.04 25.03
CA ARG A 131 21.93 14.45 23.63
C ARG A 131 22.52 13.35 22.76
N VAL A 132 21.83 12.24 22.69
CA VAL A 132 22.20 11.07 21.88
C VAL A 132 21.13 10.81 20.84
N ALA A 133 21.52 10.31 19.70
CA ALA A 133 20.61 9.96 18.62
C ALA A 133 20.94 8.58 18.03
N VAL A 134 19.91 7.89 17.57
CA VAL A 134 20.03 6.75 16.66
C VAL A 134 19.43 7.18 15.34
N ILE A 135 20.14 6.99 14.24
CA ILE A 135 19.66 7.36 12.90
C ILE A 135 19.45 6.11 12.06
N ASN A 136 18.59 6.18 11.04
CA ASN A 136 18.44 5.08 10.11
C ASN A 136 19.52 5.14 9.01
N LYS A 137 19.71 4.03 8.28
CA LYS A 137 20.68 3.94 7.18
C LYS A 137 20.47 5.00 6.10
N SER A 138 19.22 5.35 5.79
CA SER A 138 18.93 6.40 4.80
C SER A 138 19.51 7.75 5.22
N LEU A 139 19.24 8.18 6.45
CA LEU A 139 19.78 9.43 6.98
C LEU A 139 21.32 9.38 7.12
N ALA A 140 21.87 8.25 7.57
CA ALA A 140 23.31 8.07 7.66
C ALA A 140 23.99 8.23 6.30
N LYS A 141 23.43 7.61 5.26
CA LYS A 141 23.96 7.69 3.90
C LYS A 141 23.92 9.10 3.32
N GLU A 142 22.82 9.84 3.56
CA GLU A 142 22.68 11.20 3.06
C GLU A 142 23.63 12.19 3.77
N LEU A 143 23.81 12.05 5.10
CA LEU A 143 24.66 12.94 5.88
C LEU A 143 26.15 12.59 5.78
N PHE A 144 26.49 11.30 5.86
CA PHE A 144 27.89 10.85 6.00
C PHE A 144 28.40 10.08 4.77
N GLY A 145 27.51 9.67 3.84
CA GLY A 145 27.91 8.83 2.71
C GLY A 145 28.27 7.42 3.17
N ASP A 146 29.46 6.96 2.82
CA ASP A 146 29.99 5.64 3.20
C ASP A 146 30.81 5.68 4.51
N GLU A 147 30.95 6.84 5.15
CA GLU A 147 31.68 7.00 6.40
C GLU A 147 30.88 6.44 7.60
N ASN A 148 31.61 6.04 8.65
CA ASN A 148 30.97 5.53 9.87
C ASN A 148 30.31 6.68 10.63
N ALA A 149 28.98 6.69 10.67
CA ALA A 149 28.19 7.70 11.37
C ALA A 149 28.17 7.53 12.90
N VAL A 150 28.57 6.37 13.44
CA VAL A 150 28.57 6.13 14.89
C VAL A 150 29.67 6.96 15.56
N ASN A 151 29.34 7.64 16.63
CA ASN A 151 30.11 8.64 17.37
C ASN A 151 30.34 9.97 16.64
N SER A 152 29.71 10.20 15.51
CA SER A 152 29.68 11.51 14.85
C SER A 152 28.57 12.38 15.44
N ASP A 153 28.71 13.70 15.30
CA ASP A 153 27.70 14.64 15.76
C ASP A 153 26.78 15.06 14.63
N ILE A 154 25.49 15.12 14.93
CA ILE A 154 24.45 15.71 14.07
C ILE A 154 23.78 16.87 14.80
N ARG A 155 23.28 17.83 14.05
CA ARG A 155 22.56 18.98 14.61
C ARG A 155 21.08 18.90 14.23
N ILE A 156 20.22 18.91 15.25
CA ILE A 156 18.77 18.91 15.12
C ILE A 156 18.24 20.21 15.73
N LYS A 157 17.65 21.08 14.93
CA LYS A 157 17.11 22.38 15.38
C LYS A 157 18.16 23.20 16.19
N GLY A 158 19.40 23.23 15.72
CA GLY A 158 20.49 23.97 16.37
C GLY A 158 21.08 23.33 17.62
N ILE A 159 20.68 22.10 17.97
CA ILE A 159 21.20 21.35 19.13
C ILE A 159 22.01 20.17 18.63
N ASP A 160 23.22 20.02 19.13
CA ASP A 160 24.12 18.93 18.76
C ASP A 160 23.74 17.65 19.50
N PHE A 161 23.72 16.52 18.76
CA PHE A 161 23.45 15.16 19.24
C PHE A 161 24.53 14.23 18.74
N THR A 162 25.07 13.40 19.62
CA THR A 162 26.02 12.36 19.24
C THR A 162 25.26 11.11 18.76
N VAL A 163 25.58 10.63 17.56
CA VAL A 163 25.02 9.40 16.99
C VAL A 163 25.61 8.20 17.73
N VAL A 164 24.78 7.49 18.50
CA VAL A 164 25.20 6.30 19.26
C VAL A 164 24.90 4.99 18.52
N GLY A 165 24.12 5.06 17.45
CA GLY A 165 23.83 3.90 16.63
C GLY A 165 23.20 4.26 15.30
N VAL A 166 23.36 3.34 14.34
CA VAL A 166 22.73 3.38 13.02
C VAL A 166 21.88 2.14 12.86
N ALA A 167 20.56 2.32 12.75
CA ALA A 167 19.61 1.24 12.58
C ALA A 167 19.33 0.97 11.09
N ASP A 168 19.10 -0.30 10.71
CA ASP A 168 18.57 -0.62 9.40
C ASP A 168 17.21 0.08 9.19
N ASN A 169 16.89 0.39 7.95
CA ASN A 169 15.56 0.88 7.64
C ASN A 169 14.51 -0.20 7.95
N HIS A 170 13.31 0.22 8.34
CA HIS A 170 12.21 -0.73 8.42
C HIS A 170 11.84 -1.20 7.01
N LYS A 171 11.54 -2.50 6.81
CA LYS A 171 11.18 -3.04 5.49
C LYS A 171 10.00 -2.29 4.85
N ALA A 172 9.04 -1.84 5.67
CA ALA A 172 7.95 -0.98 5.21
C ALA A 172 8.42 0.43 4.81
N GLU A 173 9.47 0.98 5.45
CA GLU A 173 10.07 2.27 5.07
C GLU A 173 10.79 2.16 3.73
N ASP A 174 11.44 1.04 3.45
CA ASP A 174 12.13 0.79 2.17
C ASP A 174 11.16 0.77 0.99
N ILE A 175 9.91 0.33 1.20
CA ILE A 175 8.82 0.38 0.20
C ILE A 175 8.52 1.82 -0.25
N PHE A 176 8.65 2.79 0.65
CA PHE A 176 8.41 4.21 0.38
C PHE A 176 9.69 5.01 0.14
N GLY A 177 10.80 4.33 -0.20
CA GLY A 177 12.07 4.97 -0.54
C GLY A 177 12.96 5.29 0.65
N GLY A 178 12.71 4.65 1.81
CA GLY A 178 13.60 4.76 2.97
C GLY A 178 13.69 6.18 3.52
N GLN A 179 12.57 6.73 3.98
CA GLN A 179 12.54 8.10 4.54
C GLN A 179 13.62 8.29 5.62
N PRO A 180 14.42 9.38 5.56
CA PRO A 180 15.39 9.70 6.59
C PRO A 180 14.72 9.85 7.96
N ASN A 181 15.23 9.11 8.96
CA ASN A 181 14.66 9.10 10.32
C ASN A 181 15.76 9.21 11.38
N ALA A 182 15.50 10.02 12.41
CA ALA A 182 16.31 10.09 13.62
C ALA A 182 15.47 9.76 14.86
N TYR A 183 16.02 9.01 15.79
CA TYR A 183 15.42 8.64 17.07
C TYR A 183 16.21 9.29 18.20
N ILE A 184 15.54 10.05 19.07
CA ILE A 184 16.14 10.72 20.22
C ILE A 184 15.37 10.41 21.50
N PRO A 185 15.99 10.55 22.70
CA PRO A 185 15.31 10.31 23.95
C PRO A 185 14.08 11.24 24.12
N LEU A 186 12.96 10.68 24.59
CA LEU A 186 11.66 11.36 24.73
C LEU A 186 11.76 12.65 25.53
N ASN A 187 12.43 12.59 26.70
CA ASN A 187 12.56 13.75 27.57
C ASN A 187 13.44 14.85 26.97
N THR A 188 14.43 14.47 26.16
CA THR A 188 15.26 15.41 25.39
C THR A 188 14.43 16.06 24.29
N ALA A 189 13.67 15.25 23.53
CA ALA A 189 12.77 15.71 22.50
C ALA A 189 11.74 16.71 23.04
N ALA A 190 11.04 16.33 24.11
CA ALA A 190 10.01 17.15 24.73
C ALA A 190 10.51 18.50 25.22
N LYS A 191 11.65 18.52 25.92
CA LYS A 191 12.15 19.74 26.58
C LYS A 191 13.03 20.61 25.68
N ARG A 192 13.88 20.00 24.84
CA ARG A 192 14.90 20.73 24.07
C ARG A 192 14.52 20.97 22.63
N VAL A 193 13.91 19.97 21.97
CA VAL A 193 13.66 20.02 20.52
C VAL A 193 12.26 20.52 20.19
N PHE A 194 11.23 19.95 20.81
CA PHE A 194 9.83 20.26 20.48
C PHE A 194 9.18 21.30 21.39
N GLY A 195 9.73 21.51 22.60
CA GLY A 195 9.16 22.47 23.56
C GLY A 195 7.76 22.11 24.04
N SER A 196 7.37 20.84 23.93
CA SER A 196 6.05 20.34 24.30
C SER A 196 6.15 18.92 24.88
N SER A 197 5.48 18.69 25.99
CA SER A 197 5.32 17.36 26.59
C SER A 197 4.07 16.61 26.12
N ARG A 198 3.27 17.22 25.22
CA ARG A 198 2.10 16.56 24.65
C ARG A 198 2.51 15.63 23.53
N LEU A 199 2.15 14.37 23.70
CA LEU A 199 2.53 13.26 22.82
C LEU A 199 1.71 13.28 21.53
N ASP A 200 2.33 12.82 20.46
CA ASP A 200 1.69 12.74 19.15
C ASP A 200 0.95 11.42 18.96
N TYR A 201 1.51 10.32 19.50
CA TYR A 201 0.84 9.02 19.55
C TYR A 201 1.41 8.14 20.67
N VAL A 202 0.71 7.06 20.97
CA VAL A 202 1.15 6.04 21.93
C VAL A 202 1.21 4.70 21.18
N GLU A 203 2.35 4.02 21.26
CA GLU A 203 2.51 2.66 20.76
C GLU A 203 2.36 1.69 21.93
N VAL A 204 1.50 0.71 21.77
CA VAL A 204 1.26 -0.34 22.76
C VAL A 204 1.59 -1.68 22.14
N THR A 205 2.30 -2.54 22.86
CA THR A 205 2.59 -3.92 22.44
C THR A 205 1.74 -4.87 23.29
N ALA A 206 0.95 -5.71 22.64
CA ALA A 206 0.18 -6.77 23.28
C ALA A 206 1.05 -8.02 23.54
N PRO A 207 0.69 -8.92 24.47
CA PRO A 207 1.44 -10.14 24.76
C PRO A 207 1.59 -11.07 23.55
N THR A 208 0.52 -11.25 22.79
CA THR A 208 0.50 -12.05 21.55
C THR A 208 -0.22 -11.30 20.42
N PRO A 209 0.00 -11.68 19.15
CA PRO A 209 -0.78 -11.11 18.04
C PRO A 209 -2.30 -11.28 18.21
N GLY A 210 -2.74 -12.41 18.77
CA GLY A 210 -4.15 -12.70 19.04
C GLY A 210 -4.78 -11.77 20.07
N ASP A 211 -3.99 -11.24 21.01
CA ASP A 211 -4.45 -10.34 22.06
C ASP A 211 -4.59 -8.88 21.58
N ALA A 212 -4.05 -8.53 20.43
CA ALA A 212 -4.01 -7.15 19.95
C ALA A 212 -5.40 -6.51 19.82
N GLN A 213 -6.40 -7.27 19.38
CA GLN A 213 -7.78 -6.76 19.26
C GLN A 213 -8.44 -6.56 20.63
N GLU A 214 -8.17 -7.46 21.60
CA GLU A 214 -8.66 -7.29 22.96
C GLU A 214 -7.96 -6.14 23.68
N ALA A 215 -6.62 -6.04 23.54
CA ALA A 215 -5.86 -4.89 24.04
C ALA A 215 -6.42 -3.57 23.47
N ARG A 216 -6.76 -3.55 22.19
CA ARG A 216 -7.40 -2.41 21.53
C ARG A 216 -8.72 -2.03 22.23
N ARG A 217 -9.59 -3.01 22.55
CA ARG A 217 -10.86 -2.74 23.26
C ARG A 217 -10.63 -2.16 24.64
N GLN A 218 -9.69 -2.74 25.40
CA GLN A 218 -9.33 -2.25 26.74
C GLN A 218 -8.79 -0.81 26.68
N ILE A 219 -7.89 -0.53 25.73
CA ILE A 219 -7.33 0.81 25.54
C ILE A 219 -8.44 1.82 25.20
N ILE A 220 -9.39 1.48 24.34
CA ILE A 220 -10.52 2.36 24.01
C ILE A 220 -11.34 2.67 25.29
N GLY A 221 -11.66 1.65 26.10
CA GLY A 221 -12.38 1.84 27.37
C GLY A 221 -11.64 2.78 28.30
N VAL A 222 -10.35 2.51 28.58
CA VAL A 222 -9.52 3.35 29.45
C VAL A 222 -9.43 4.79 28.94
N MET A 223 -9.24 4.97 27.63
CA MET A 223 -9.12 6.31 27.04
C MET A 223 -10.43 7.09 27.07
N ARG A 224 -11.57 6.44 26.87
CA ARG A 224 -12.89 7.07 27.00
C ARG A 224 -13.15 7.55 28.41
N GLU A 225 -12.84 6.72 29.42
CA GLU A 225 -12.95 7.09 30.84
C GLU A 225 -12.04 8.26 31.19
N GLU A 226 -10.75 8.19 30.81
CA GLU A 226 -9.73 9.23 31.10
C GLU A 226 -10.07 10.58 30.46
N ARG A 227 -10.72 10.55 29.30
CA ARG A 227 -11.19 11.75 28.60
C ARG A 227 -12.57 12.22 29.00
N GLY A 228 -13.28 11.48 29.87
CA GLY A 228 -14.64 11.77 30.27
C GLY A 228 -15.62 11.80 29.11
N LEU A 229 -15.43 10.91 28.10
CA LEU A 229 -16.30 10.86 26.94
C LEU A 229 -17.63 10.15 27.33
N ARG A 230 -18.74 10.76 26.95
CA ARG A 230 -20.07 10.15 27.11
C ARG A 230 -20.20 8.94 26.18
N GLU A 231 -21.08 7.99 26.52
CA GLU A 231 -21.27 6.77 25.71
C GLU A 231 -21.64 7.05 24.25
N ASP A 232 -22.42 8.09 24.01
CA ASP A 232 -22.87 8.54 22.69
C ASP A 232 -21.87 9.44 21.95
N ALA A 233 -20.79 9.87 22.61
CA ALA A 233 -19.80 10.77 22.03
C ALA A 233 -18.84 10.02 21.09
N GLU A 234 -18.52 10.66 19.97
CA GLU A 234 -17.45 10.16 19.09
C GLU A 234 -16.07 10.30 19.76
N ASP A 235 -15.22 9.29 19.56
CA ASP A 235 -13.86 9.31 20.05
C ASP A 235 -13.03 10.38 19.31
N ASP A 236 -12.29 11.19 20.08
CA ASP A 236 -11.32 12.16 19.57
C ASP A 236 -9.92 11.55 19.36
N PHE A 237 -9.84 10.23 19.47
CA PHE A 237 -8.67 9.39 19.22
C PHE A 237 -9.06 8.18 18.34
N ASP A 238 -8.06 7.52 17.78
CA ASP A 238 -8.22 6.31 16.97
C ASP A 238 -7.24 5.26 17.49
N VAL A 239 -7.71 4.04 17.72
CA VAL A 239 -6.90 2.91 18.19
C VAL A 239 -6.85 1.87 17.08
N ARG A 240 -5.66 1.61 16.56
CA ARG A 240 -5.46 0.77 15.39
C ARG A 240 -4.51 -0.37 15.72
N THR A 241 -4.89 -1.57 15.33
CA THR A 241 -3.99 -2.72 15.23
C THR A 241 -3.45 -2.84 13.82
N PHE A 242 -2.42 -3.64 13.63
CA PHE A 242 -1.88 -3.95 12.31
C PHE A 242 -2.95 -4.52 11.36
N GLU A 243 -3.81 -5.41 11.88
CA GLU A 243 -4.93 -5.98 11.15
C GLU A 243 -5.92 -4.92 10.64
N VAL A 244 -6.32 -3.99 11.50
CA VAL A 244 -7.20 -2.86 11.12
C VAL A 244 -6.56 -1.97 10.06
N GLN A 245 -5.24 -1.81 10.09
CA GLN A 245 -4.54 -1.05 9.04
C GLN A 245 -4.59 -1.77 7.69
N ILE A 246 -4.39 -3.10 7.69
CA ILE A 246 -4.53 -3.92 6.47
C ILE A 246 -5.96 -3.84 5.91
N GLU A 247 -6.98 -3.94 6.76
CA GLU A 247 -8.38 -3.84 6.32
C GLU A 247 -8.70 -2.47 5.73
N ARG A 248 -8.24 -1.40 6.36
CA ARG A 248 -8.39 -0.03 5.81
C ARG A 248 -7.69 0.12 4.47
N PHE A 249 -6.49 -0.43 4.33
CA PHE A 249 -5.78 -0.42 3.06
C PHE A 249 -6.55 -1.19 1.98
N LYS A 250 -7.04 -2.41 2.28
CA LYS A 250 -7.89 -3.18 1.37
C LYS A 250 -9.14 -2.41 0.95
N SER A 251 -9.82 -1.78 1.91
CA SER A 251 -11.00 -0.95 1.65
C SER A 251 -10.69 0.25 0.74
N MET A 252 -9.57 0.94 0.99
CA MET A 252 -9.11 2.06 0.16
C MET A 252 -8.79 1.59 -1.26
N MET A 253 -8.02 0.49 -1.40
CA MET A 253 -7.71 -0.10 -2.69
C MET A 253 -8.98 -0.54 -3.44
N GLY A 254 -9.96 -1.11 -2.72
CA GLY A 254 -11.25 -1.47 -3.30
C GLY A 254 -11.99 -0.26 -3.90
N LYS A 255 -11.97 0.89 -3.22
CA LYS A 255 -12.57 2.13 -3.75
C LYS A 255 -11.84 2.66 -4.99
N ILE A 256 -10.51 2.68 -4.96
CA ILE A 256 -9.67 3.07 -6.11
C ILE A 256 -9.92 2.12 -7.28
N SER A 257 -9.93 0.81 -7.02
CA SER A 257 -10.23 -0.22 -8.03
C SER A 257 -11.60 -0.01 -8.66
N GLY A 258 -12.62 0.35 -7.88
CA GLY A 258 -13.95 0.64 -8.40
C GLY A 258 -13.97 1.77 -9.43
N VAL A 259 -13.23 2.86 -9.17
CA VAL A 259 -13.09 3.98 -10.12
C VAL A 259 -12.36 3.53 -11.38
N VAL A 260 -11.21 2.83 -11.22
CA VAL A 260 -10.42 2.35 -12.37
C VAL A 260 -11.23 1.35 -13.21
N TYR A 261 -11.96 0.43 -12.56
CA TYR A 261 -12.84 -0.52 -13.28
C TYR A 261 -13.96 0.20 -14.05
N GLY A 262 -14.52 1.29 -13.50
CA GLY A 262 -15.48 2.12 -14.21
C GLY A 262 -14.89 2.74 -15.49
N ILE A 263 -13.73 3.37 -15.39
CA ILE A 263 -13.03 3.99 -16.53
C ILE A 263 -12.62 2.93 -17.56
N ALA A 264 -12.05 1.82 -17.10
CA ALA A 264 -11.64 0.72 -17.96
C ALA A 264 -12.86 0.06 -18.64
N GLY A 265 -13.99 -0.05 -17.92
CA GLY A 265 -15.26 -0.54 -18.47
C GLY A 265 -15.74 0.29 -19.65
N ILE A 266 -15.68 1.61 -19.56
CA ILE A 266 -16.00 2.52 -20.67
C ILE A 266 -15.04 2.29 -21.86
N SER A 267 -13.74 2.21 -21.59
CA SER A 267 -12.73 1.94 -22.62
C SER A 267 -12.96 0.60 -23.32
N LEU A 268 -13.35 -0.43 -22.56
CA LEU A 268 -13.66 -1.76 -23.08
C LEU A 268 -14.96 -1.79 -23.88
N LEU A 269 -15.99 -1.03 -23.48
CA LEU A 269 -17.22 -0.86 -24.28
C LEU A 269 -16.90 -0.22 -25.63
N VAL A 270 -16.12 0.85 -25.65
CA VAL A 270 -15.68 1.50 -26.90
C VAL A 270 -14.86 0.55 -27.77
N GLY A 271 -13.92 -0.21 -27.15
CA GLY A 271 -13.16 -1.25 -27.84
C GLY A 271 -14.02 -2.37 -28.39
N GLY A 272 -15.01 -2.83 -27.62
CA GLY A 272 -15.98 -3.86 -27.99
C GLY A 272 -16.88 -3.43 -29.17
N ILE A 273 -17.40 -2.20 -29.15
CA ILE A 273 -18.15 -1.62 -30.28
C ILE A 273 -17.25 -1.57 -31.53
N GLY A 274 -15.99 -1.24 -31.36
CA GLY A 274 -15.04 -1.26 -32.46
C GLY A 274 -14.82 -2.66 -33.03
N ILE A 275 -14.74 -3.72 -32.22
CA ILE A 275 -14.66 -5.12 -32.67
C ILE A 275 -15.94 -5.47 -33.41
N MET A 276 -17.10 -5.14 -32.87
CA MET A 276 -18.38 -5.36 -33.53
C MET A 276 -18.43 -4.72 -34.94
N ASN A 277 -17.94 -3.48 -35.06
CA ASN A 277 -17.90 -2.78 -36.35
C ASN A 277 -16.93 -3.45 -37.34
N ILE A 278 -15.72 -3.85 -36.91
CA ILE A 278 -14.78 -4.58 -37.77
C ILE A 278 -15.39 -5.91 -38.24
N MET A 279 -16.02 -6.63 -37.34
CA MET A 279 -16.65 -7.91 -37.65
C MET A 279 -17.81 -7.72 -38.64
N LEU A 280 -18.62 -6.64 -38.51
CA LEU A 280 -19.66 -6.34 -39.48
C LEU A 280 -19.08 -6.05 -40.87
N VAL A 281 -18.02 -5.26 -40.96
CA VAL A 281 -17.32 -5.01 -42.23
C VAL A 281 -16.76 -6.32 -42.79
N SER A 282 -16.09 -7.15 -41.97
CA SER A 282 -15.58 -8.45 -42.39
C SER A 282 -16.68 -9.39 -42.92
N VAL A 283 -17.86 -9.39 -42.28
CA VAL A 283 -19.01 -10.17 -42.75
C VAL A 283 -19.50 -9.66 -44.10
N THR A 284 -19.60 -8.33 -44.29
CA THR A 284 -20.06 -7.76 -45.58
C THR A 284 -19.03 -8.04 -46.71
N GLU A 285 -17.73 -7.89 -46.45
CA GLU A 285 -16.65 -8.21 -47.42
C GLU A 285 -16.62 -9.69 -47.79
N ARG A 286 -16.97 -10.59 -46.88
CA ARG A 286 -16.96 -12.06 -47.06
C ARG A 286 -18.36 -12.63 -47.38
N THR A 287 -19.35 -11.78 -47.69
CA THR A 287 -20.75 -12.21 -47.89
C THR A 287 -20.87 -13.32 -48.94
N ARG A 288 -20.21 -13.21 -50.07
CA ARG A 288 -20.19 -14.20 -51.14
C ARG A 288 -19.57 -15.53 -50.73
N GLU A 289 -18.48 -15.47 -49.97
CA GLU A 289 -17.79 -16.66 -49.44
C GLU A 289 -18.71 -17.42 -48.44
N ILE A 290 -19.38 -16.67 -47.53
CA ILE A 290 -20.35 -17.23 -46.58
C ILE A 290 -21.51 -17.88 -47.33
N GLY A 291 -22.05 -17.21 -48.37
CA GLY A 291 -23.10 -17.75 -49.23
C GLY A 291 -22.70 -19.05 -49.93
N LEU A 292 -21.45 -19.13 -50.44
CA LEU A 292 -20.92 -20.33 -51.06
C LEU A 292 -20.81 -21.50 -50.08
N ARG A 293 -20.26 -21.27 -48.87
CA ARG A 293 -20.20 -22.30 -47.83
C ARG A 293 -21.58 -22.84 -47.46
N LYS A 294 -22.54 -21.95 -47.27
CA LYS A 294 -23.93 -22.33 -46.97
C LYS A 294 -24.61 -23.09 -48.12
N ALA A 295 -24.34 -22.71 -49.38
CA ALA A 295 -24.82 -23.43 -50.54
C ALA A 295 -24.23 -24.86 -50.66
N LEU A 296 -23.00 -25.06 -50.14
CA LEU A 296 -22.34 -26.35 -50.04
C LEU A 296 -22.76 -27.15 -48.79
N GLY A 297 -23.69 -26.66 -47.97
CA GLY A 297 -24.29 -27.40 -46.88
C GLY A 297 -23.75 -27.06 -45.47
N ALA A 298 -22.99 -25.96 -45.30
CA ALA A 298 -22.57 -25.52 -43.97
C ALA A 298 -23.74 -25.10 -43.11
N ARG A 299 -23.77 -25.56 -41.86
CA ARG A 299 -24.80 -25.22 -40.89
C ARG A 299 -24.60 -23.79 -40.36
N ASN A 300 -25.71 -23.15 -39.93
CA ASN A 300 -25.62 -21.83 -39.31
C ASN A 300 -24.70 -21.82 -38.08
N SER A 301 -24.64 -22.94 -37.31
CA SER A 301 -23.71 -23.11 -36.18
C SER A 301 -22.26 -23.04 -36.59
N ASP A 302 -21.91 -23.54 -37.78
CA ASP A 302 -20.52 -23.58 -38.24
C ASP A 302 -20.02 -22.18 -38.60
N ILE A 303 -20.85 -21.39 -39.27
CA ILE A 303 -20.60 -19.98 -39.57
C ILE A 303 -20.57 -19.15 -38.29
N LEU A 304 -21.53 -19.35 -37.36
CA LEU A 304 -21.58 -18.64 -36.08
C LEU A 304 -20.30 -18.89 -35.28
N SER A 305 -19.90 -20.18 -35.13
CA SER A 305 -18.74 -20.54 -34.34
C SER A 305 -17.43 -20.00 -34.94
N GLN A 306 -17.32 -19.99 -36.28
CA GLN A 306 -16.15 -19.45 -36.97
C GLN A 306 -15.94 -17.97 -36.65
N PHE A 307 -16.97 -17.13 -36.86
CA PHE A 307 -16.86 -15.69 -36.61
C PHE A 307 -16.73 -15.38 -35.12
N LEU A 308 -17.36 -16.17 -34.24
CA LEU A 308 -17.25 -16.00 -32.79
C LEU A 308 -15.83 -16.30 -32.31
N ILE A 309 -15.20 -17.38 -32.83
CA ILE A 309 -13.81 -17.71 -32.54
C ILE A 309 -12.88 -16.59 -33.01
N GLU A 310 -13.12 -16.03 -34.20
CA GLU A 310 -12.33 -14.91 -34.73
C GLU A 310 -12.38 -13.70 -33.79
N ALA A 311 -13.58 -13.33 -33.31
CA ALA A 311 -13.76 -12.26 -32.32
C ALA A 311 -13.05 -12.55 -30.98
N VAL A 312 -13.20 -13.77 -30.47
CA VAL A 312 -12.54 -14.18 -29.21
C VAL A 312 -11.02 -14.15 -29.34
N VAL A 313 -10.47 -14.65 -30.46
CA VAL A 313 -9.00 -14.63 -30.70
C VAL A 313 -8.47 -13.19 -30.68
N LEU A 314 -9.18 -12.26 -31.36
CA LEU A 314 -8.80 -10.84 -31.38
C LEU A 314 -8.82 -10.24 -29.95
N CYS A 315 -9.82 -10.58 -29.15
CA CYS A 315 -9.93 -10.11 -27.76
C CYS A 315 -8.86 -10.72 -26.86
N VAL A 316 -8.57 -12.01 -27.01
CA VAL A 316 -7.54 -12.69 -26.23
C VAL A 316 -6.15 -12.14 -26.56
N LEU A 317 -5.86 -11.87 -27.84
CA LEU A 317 -4.62 -11.21 -28.24
C LEU A 317 -4.51 -9.80 -27.65
N GLY A 318 -5.62 -9.02 -27.70
CA GLY A 318 -5.69 -7.71 -27.07
C GLY A 318 -5.48 -7.80 -25.55
N GLY A 319 -6.06 -8.80 -24.91
CA GLY A 319 -5.89 -9.09 -23.47
C GLY A 319 -4.45 -9.47 -23.11
N ALA A 320 -3.80 -10.33 -23.90
CA ALA A 320 -2.41 -10.71 -23.71
C ALA A 320 -1.47 -9.51 -23.82
N LEU A 321 -1.67 -8.65 -24.82
CA LEU A 321 -0.94 -7.39 -24.95
C LEU A 321 -1.23 -6.45 -23.76
N GLY A 322 -2.50 -6.41 -23.30
CA GLY A 322 -2.91 -5.66 -22.11
C GLY A 322 -2.20 -6.13 -20.84
N ILE A 323 -2.03 -7.44 -20.64
CA ILE A 323 -1.23 -8.01 -19.55
C ILE A 323 0.23 -7.51 -19.62
N GLY A 324 0.83 -7.58 -20.81
CA GLY A 324 2.19 -7.10 -21.04
C GLY A 324 2.34 -5.62 -20.69
N LEU A 325 1.43 -4.77 -21.18
CA LEU A 325 1.43 -3.33 -20.86
C LEU A 325 1.23 -3.08 -19.36
N GLY A 326 0.24 -3.74 -18.75
CA GLY A 326 -0.07 -3.59 -17.33
C GLY A 326 1.11 -3.98 -16.44
N TYR A 327 1.82 -5.05 -16.80
CA TYR A 327 3.03 -5.46 -16.08
C TYR A 327 4.18 -4.46 -16.29
N CYS A 328 4.38 -3.96 -17.53
CA CYS A 328 5.38 -2.92 -17.80
C CYS A 328 5.11 -1.63 -17.02
N LEU A 329 3.85 -1.20 -16.92
CA LEU A 329 3.46 -0.04 -16.11
C LEU A 329 3.68 -0.29 -14.62
N ALA A 330 3.35 -1.47 -14.13
CA ALA A 330 3.63 -1.85 -12.74
C ALA A 330 5.15 -1.89 -12.45
N TRP A 331 5.95 -2.33 -13.43
CA TRP A 331 7.42 -2.32 -13.31
C TRP A 331 7.98 -0.89 -13.35
N ALA A 332 7.43 -0.02 -14.20
CA ALA A 332 7.78 1.40 -14.18
C ALA A 332 7.43 2.08 -12.85
N ALA A 333 6.26 1.77 -12.28
CA ALA A 333 5.89 2.21 -10.94
C ALA A 333 6.86 1.72 -9.86
N TYR A 334 7.39 0.49 -9.97
CA TYR A 334 8.42 -0.05 -9.07
C TYR A 334 9.68 0.81 -9.03
N LEU A 335 10.10 1.40 -10.14
CA LEU A 335 11.30 2.26 -10.17
C LEU A 335 11.15 3.47 -9.25
N VAL A 336 9.92 3.97 -9.07
CA VAL A 336 9.60 5.11 -8.21
C VAL A 336 9.23 4.67 -6.80
N THR A 337 8.31 3.70 -6.68
CA THR A 337 7.72 3.31 -5.39
C THR A 337 8.51 2.25 -4.63
N LYS A 338 9.44 1.55 -5.32
CA LYS A 338 10.17 0.38 -4.80
C LYS A 338 9.26 -0.79 -4.36
N VAL A 339 7.98 -0.75 -4.70
CA VAL A 339 7.04 -1.86 -4.45
C VAL A 339 7.16 -2.90 -5.55
N PRO A 340 7.65 -4.12 -5.28
CA PRO A 340 7.83 -5.13 -6.31
C PRO A 340 6.48 -5.53 -6.92
N PRO A 341 6.35 -5.53 -8.26
CA PRO A 341 5.12 -5.96 -8.89
C PRO A 341 4.89 -7.46 -8.64
N ALA A 342 3.67 -7.82 -8.23
CA ALA A 342 3.27 -9.21 -8.05
C ALA A 342 2.14 -9.54 -9.03
N LEU A 343 2.43 -10.34 -10.04
CA LEU A 343 1.43 -10.82 -10.98
C LEU A 343 0.89 -12.16 -10.49
N GLY A 344 -0.29 -12.15 -9.90
CA GLY A 344 -0.98 -13.35 -9.41
C GLY A 344 -1.61 -14.15 -10.55
N SER A 345 -1.73 -15.47 -10.36
CA SER A 345 -2.47 -16.34 -11.30
C SER A 345 -3.93 -15.93 -11.45
N GLY A 346 -4.54 -15.40 -10.36
CA GLY A 346 -5.88 -14.86 -10.37
C GLY A 346 -6.05 -13.66 -11.30
N THR A 347 -5.08 -12.74 -11.30
CA THR A 347 -5.05 -11.56 -12.19
C THR A 347 -4.98 -11.98 -13.67
N ILE A 348 -4.14 -12.98 -13.98
CA ILE A 348 -4.02 -13.53 -15.35
C ILE A 348 -5.34 -14.19 -15.77
N ALA A 349 -5.90 -15.07 -14.93
CA ALA A 349 -7.16 -15.75 -15.22
C ALA A 349 -8.32 -14.76 -15.41
N PHE A 350 -8.39 -13.72 -14.56
CA PHE A 350 -9.36 -12.65 -14.70
C PHE A 350 -9.21 -11.90 -16.04
N ALA A 351 -7.99 -11.54 -16.44
CA ALA A 351 -7.72 -10.83 -17.69
C ALA A 351 -8.18 -11.64 -18.92
N PHE A 352 -7.81 -12.93 -18.99
CA PHE A 352 -8.23 -13.79 -20.10
C PHE A 352 -9.73 -14.07 -20.09
N GLY A 353 -10.33 -14.37 -18.94
CA GLY A 353 -11.77 -14.60 -18.80
C GLY A 353 -12.58 -13.38 -19.22
N PHE A 354 -12.16 -12.21 -18.78
CA PHE A 354 -12.83 -10.96 -19.10
C PHE A 354 -12.69 -10.58 -20.58
N SER A 355 -11.48 -10.73 -21.16
CA SER A 355 -11.26 -10.52 -22.61
C SER A 355 -12.12 -11.47 -23.46
N THR A 356 -12.22 -12.74 -23.06
CA THR A 356 -13.07 -13.73 -23.72
C THR A 356 -14.54 -13.32 -23.66
N LEU A 357 -15.03 -12.88 -22.50
CA LEU A 357 -16.41 -12.43 -22.31
C LEU A 357 -16.75 -11.25 -23.21
N ILE A 358 -15.83 -10.29 -23.38
CA ILE A 358 -15.98 -9.17 -24.30
C ILE A 358 -16.01 -9.64 -25.74
N GLY A 359 -15.11 -10.56 -26.15
CA GLY A 359 -15.07 -11.14 -27.47
C GLY A 359 -16.37 -11.85 -27.84
N VAL A 360 -16.91 -12.65 -26.92
CA VAL A 360 -18.21 -13.29 -27.09
C VAL A 360 -19.34 -12.28 -27.15
N GLY A 361 -19.41 -11.32 -26.20
CA GLY A 361 -20.52 -10.36 -26.12
C GLY A 361 -20.63 -9.47 -27.36
N PHE A 362 -19.53 -8.87 -27.81
CA PHE A 362 -19.55 -7.98 -28.96
C PHE A 362 -19.41 -8.70 -30.31
N GLY A 363 -18.82 -9.91 -30.35
CA GLY A 363 -18.71 -10.74 -31.54
C GLY A 363 -19.98 -11.53 -31.86
N PHE A 364 -20.85 -11.77 -30.86
CA PHE A 364 -22.05 -12.62 -31.06
C PHE A 364 -23.04 -12.07 -32.09
N TRP A 365 -23.35 -10.78 -32.03
CA TRP A 365 -24.32 -10.19 -32.93
C TRP A 365 -23.89 -10.17 -34.40
N PRO A 366 -22.63 -9.74 -34.76
CA PRO A 366 -22.12 -9.88 -36.12
C PRO A 366 -22.05 -11.33 -36.60
N ALA A 367 -21.59 -12.25 -35.75
CA ALA A 367 -21.53 -13.67 -36.07
C ALA A 367 -22.90 -14.29 -36.36
N LEU A 368 -23.91 -13.90 -35.56
CA LEU A 368 -25.31 -14.31 -35.78
C LEU A 368 -25.83 -13.78 -37.12
N ARG A 369 -25.52 -12.52 -37.43
CA ARG A 369 -25.93 -11.90 -38.71
C ARG A 369 -25.30 -12.64 -39.89
N ALA A 370 -24.03 -13.00 -39.80
CA ALA A 370 -23.35 -13.83 -40.82
C ALA A 370 -23.99 -15.22 -40.97
N ALA A 371 -24.32 -15.87 -39.86
CA ALA A 371 -24.97 -17.19 -39.84
C ALA A 371 -26.38 -17.16 -40.41
N MET A 372 -27.10 -16.04 -40.37
CA MET A 372 -28.46 -15.89 -40.86
C MET A 372 -28.56 -15.39 -42.34
N LEU A 373 -27.44 -15.15 -43.03
CA LEU A 373 -27.45 -14.74 -44.44
C LEU A 373 -28.12 -15.80 -45.32
N ASP A 374 -28.99 -15.35 -46.24
CA ASP A 374 -29.57 -16.22 -47.27
C ASP A 374 -28.51 -16.56 -48.34
N PRO A 375 -28.24 -17.83 -48.64
CA PRO A 375 -27.28 -18.22 -49.64
C PRO A 375 -27.52 -17.62 -51.02
N ILE A 376 -28.83 -17.48 -51.41
CA ILE A 376 -29.21 -16.96 -52.71
C ILE A 376 -28.91 -15.47 -52.81
N GLU A 377 -29.28 -14.71 -51.78
CA GLU A 377 -29.02 -13.27 -51.72
C GLU A 377 -27.50 -13.01 -51.61
N ALA A 378 -26.78 -13.80 -50.81
CA ALA A 378 -25.33 -13.67 -50.60
C ALA A 378 -24.52 -13.89 -51.88
N LEU A 379 -24.96 -14.82 -52.77
CA LEU A 379 -24.31 -15.09 -54.07
C LEU A 379 -24.61 -14.04 -55.12
N ARG A 380 -25.68 -13.27 -54.93
CA ARG A 380 -26.15 -12.21 -55.82
C ARG A 380 -25.59 -10.82 -55.50
N TYR A 381 -24.87 -10.74 -54.37
CA TYR A 381 -24.21 -9.51 -53.89
C TYR A 381 -22.99 -9.20 -54.76
N GLU A 382 -23.01 -8.05 -55.46
CA GLU A 382 -21.86 -7.51 -56.21
C GLU A 382 -20.93 -6.70 -55.32
#